data_4ddcd471211ec0ddd208b221597405dc
#
_entry.id   4ddcd471211ec0ddd208b221597405dc
#
_cell.length_a   1.000
_cell.length_b   1.000
_cell.length_c   1.000
_cell.angle_alpha   90.00
_cell.angle_beta   90.00
_cell.angle_gamma   90.00
#
_symmetry.space_group_name_H-M   'P 1'
#
loop_
_entity.id
_entity.type
_entity.pdbx_description
1 polymer ?
#
loop_
_entity_poly.entity_id
_entity_poly.type
_entity_poly.pdbx_seq_one_letter_code
_entity_poly.pdbx_strand_id
1 'polypeptide(L)'
;MKSHIKIYLLVCIAALLLTGCDTVFDVHPYDVRVKGETNLNAKNIQKIEQTVKSKDTIRFAVISDSHQWYDDLQKAVNDINSRQDSIDFVIHCGDISDFGATREMKWTRERMLKLKMPSVVLLGNHDCLATGERIFTKIFGE
;
A
#
# COMPACT_ATOMS: atom_id res chain seq x y z
N MET A 1 -39.78 27.79 -26.62
CA MET A 1 -38.34 28.00 -26.50
C MET A 1 -37.85 27.84 -25.05
N LYS A 2 -38.42 28.55 -24.05
CA LYS A 2 -38.00 28.45 -22.63
C LYS A 2 -38.20 27.06 -21.99
N SER A 3 -39.16 26.28 -22.41
CA SER A 3 -39.44 24.94 -21.89
C SER A 3 -38.37 23.93 -22.30
N HIS A 4 -37.93 23.94 -23.54
CA HIS A 4 -36.92 23.00 -24.05
C HIS A 4 -35.56 23.24 -23.42
N ILE A 5 -35.19 24.50 -23.15
CA ILE A 5 -33.93 24.85 -22.47
C ILE A 5 -33.88 24.24 -21.05
N LYS A 6 -35.02 24.27 -20.32
CA LYS A 6 -35.09 23.66 -18.99
C LYS A 6 -34.93 22.14 -19.03
N ILE A 7 -35.48 21.49 -20.04
CA ILE A 7 -35.36 20.03 -20.21
C ILE A 7 -33.91 19.66 -20.55
N TYR A 8 -33.27 20.37 -21.48
CA TYR A 8 -31.85 20.14 -21.79
C TYR A 8 -30.95 20.36 -20.59
N LEU A 9 -31.18 21.41 -19.78
CA LEU A 9 -30.41 21.67 -18.55
C LEU A 9 -30.59 20.53 -17.54
N LEU A 10 -31.81 20.03 -17.37
CA LEU A 10 -32.10 18.93 -16.46
C LEU A 10 -31.44 17.61 -16.91
N VAL A 11 -31.43 17.33 -18.19
CA VAL A 11 -30.77 16.16 -18.78
C VAL A 11 -29.26 16.27 -18.63
N CYS A 12 -28.67 17.43 -18.86
CA CYS A 12 -27.25 17.66 -18.66
C CYS A 12 -26.84 17.49 -17.18
N ILE A 13 -27.63 18.01 -16.25
CA ILE A 13 -27.38 17.84 -14.80
C ILE A 13 -27.52 16.38 -14.41
N ALA A 14 -28.54 15.67 -14.90
CA ALA A 14 -28.71 14.24 -14.65
C ALA A 14 -27.54 13.41 -15.23
N ALA A 15 -27.08 13.74 -16.43
CA ALA A 15 -25.91 13.09 -17.04
C ALA A 15 -24.63 13.32 -16.23
N LEU A 16 -24.40 14.55 -15.73
CA LEU A 16 -23.26 14.88 -14.88
C LEU A 16 -23.32 14.14 -13.53
N LEU A 17 -24.50 13.91 -12.98
CA LEU A 17 -24.68 13.15 -11.75
C LEU A 17 -24.47 11.64 -11.93
N LEU A 18 -24.66 11.12 -13.15
CA LEU A 18 -24.47 9.70 -13.48
C LEU A 18 -23.00 9.34 -13.80
N THR A 19 -22.15 10.29 -14.17
CA THR A 19 -20.77 10.02 -14.57
C THR A 19 -19.76 10.13 -13.42
N GLY A 20 -20.19 10.41 -12.20
CA GLY A 20 -19.33 10.89 -11.10
C GLY A 20 -18.94 9.88 -10.02
N CYS A 21 -19.26 8.57 -10.08
CA CYS A 21 -19.21 7.78 -8.87
C CYS A 21 -18.18 6.63 -8.78
N ASP A 22 -17.45 6.28 -9.83
CA ASP A 22 -16.54 5.11 -9.74
C ASP A 22 -15.22 5.37 -9.04
N THR A 23 -14.87 6.63 -8.76
CA THR A 23 -13.58 6.96 -8.14
C THR A 23 -13.69 7.62 -6.76
N VAL A 24 -14.89 8.08 -6.38
CA VAL A 24 -15.09 8.82 -5.12
C VAL A 24 -15.49 7.91 -3.96
N PHE A 25 -16.03 6.75 -4.24
CA PHE A 25 -16.37 5.77 -3.22
C PHE A 25 -15.50 4.52 -3.39
N ASP A 26 -14.53 4.33 -2.50
CA ASP A 26 -14.03 3.00 -2.18
C ASP A 26 -15.24 2.25 -1.62
N VAL A 27 -15.90 1.48 -2.47
CA VAL A 27 -17.25 0.96 -2.23
C VAL A 27 -17.30 -0.01 -1.04
N HIS A 28 -16.16 -0.57 -0.66
CA HIS A 28 -16.08 -1.46 0.49
C HIS A 28 -14.68 -1.39 1.14
N PRO A 29 -14.58 -1.20 2.47
CA PRO A 29 -13.28 -1.10 3.16
C PRO A 29 -12.41 -2.36 3.02
N TYR A 30 -13.01 -3.50 2.71
CA TYR A 30 -12.36 -4.80 2.56
C TYR A 30 -12.38 -5.31 1.11
N ASP A 31 -12.37 -4.41 0.14
CA ASP A 31 -12.35 -4.79 -1.29
C ASP A 31 -10.98 -5.35 -1.68
N VAL A 32 -10.96 -6.59 -2.15
CA VAL A 32 -9.73 -7.27 -2.61
C VAL A 32 -9.22 -6.78 -3.97
N ARG A 33 -9.95 -5.90 -4.64
CA ARG A 33 -9.55 -5.27 -5.90
C ARG A 33 -8.53 -4.17 -5.64
N VAL A 34 -7.26 -4.51 -5.64
CA VAL A 34 -6.17 -3.56 -5.39
C VAL A 34 -5.61 -3.04 -6.70
N LYS A 35 -5.57 -1.72 -6.84
CA LYS A 35 -4.86 -1.02 -7.95
C LYS A 35 -3.42 -0.71 -7.52
N GLY A 36 -2.52 -0.61 -8.49
CA GLY A 36 -1.11 -0.28 -8.28
C GLY A 36 -0.21 -1.51 -8.22
N GLU A 37 1.00 -1.36 -7.69
CA GLU A 37 1.97 -2.45 -7.63
C GLU A 37 1.52 -3.58 -6.71
N THR A 38 1.77 -4.80 -7.14
CA THR A 38 1.40 -6.05 -6.48
C THR A 38 2.56 -7.02 -6.46
N ASN A 39 2.46 -8.06 -5.61
CA ASN A 39 3.47 -9.10 -5.45
C ASN A 39 4.87 -8.52 -5.13
N LEU A 40 4.89 -7.59 -4.17
CA LEU A 40 6.09 -6.80 -3.86
C LEU A 40 7.18 -7.65 -3.21
N ASN A 41 6.83 -8.59 -2.33
CA ASN A 41 7.81 -9.42 -1.64
C ASN A 41 8.64 -10.25 -2.62
N ALA A 42 8.00 -10.95 -3.56
CA ALA A 42 8.73 -11.76 -4.53
C ALA A 42 9.70 -10.94 -5.38
N LYS A 43 9.27 -9.72 -5.81
CA LYS A 43 10.12 -8.79 -6.56
C LYS A 43 11.31 -8.31 -5.72
N ASN A 44 11.06 -8.01 -4.45
CA ASN A 44 12.09 -7.47 -3.57
C ASN A 44 13.05 -8.56 -3.04
N ILE A 45 12.57 -9.77 -2.81
CA ILE A 45 13.43 -10.93 -2.46
C ILE A 45 14.48 -11.14 -3.54
N GLN A 46 14.09 -11.12 -4.81
CA GLN A 46 15.08 -11.22 -5.92
C GLN A 46 16.13 -10.11 -5.88
N LYS A 47 15.72 -8.87 -5.55
CA LYS A 47 16.67 -7.76 -5.40
C LYS A 47 17.57 -7.94 -4.18
N ILE A 48 17.02 -8.42 -3.06
CA ILE A 48 17.79 -8.70 -1.83
C ILE A 48 18.85 -9.76 -2.13
N GLU A 49 18.47 -10.87 -2.75
CA GLU A 49 19.41 -11.94 -3.13
C GLU A 49 20.57 -11.41 -3.99
N GLN A 50 20.27 -10.56 -4.96
CA GLN A 50 21.30 -9.92 -5.78
C GLN A 50 22.19 -8.98 -4.97
N THR A 51 21.60 -8.20 -4.05
CA THR A 51 22.31 -7.21 -3.23
C THR A 51 23.29 -7.88 -2.26
N VAL A 52 22.91 -9.02 -1.68
CA VAL A 52 23.70 -9.68 -0.61
C VAL A 52 24.62 -10.76 -1.13
N LYS A 53 24.47 -11.21 -2.37
CA LYS A 53 25.16 -12.38 -2.94
C LYS A 53 26.69 -12.42 -2.76
N SER A 54 27.33 -11.27 -2.74
CA SER A 54 28.81 -11.15 -2.63
C SER A 54 29.26 -10.42 -1.37
N LYS A 55 28.39 -10.29 -0.37
CA LYS A 55 28.70 -9.56 0.87
C LYS A 55 29.07 -10.51 1.98
N ASP A 56 30.18 -10.24 2.64
CA ASP A 56 30.61 -10.96 3.86
C ASP A 56 29.79 -10.53 5.09
N THR A 57 29.21 -9.33 5.04
CA THR A 57 28.38 -8.79 6.14
C THR A 57 27.11 -8.20 5.54
N ILE A 58 25.99 -8.61 6.09
CA ILE A 58 24.66 -8.12 5.71
C ILE A 58 24.11 -7.27 6.86
N ARG A 59 23.59 -6.08 6.53
CA ARG A 59 22.94 -5.18 7.48
C ARG A 59 21.53 -4.89 7.01
N PHE A 60 20.57 -5.07 7.88
CA PHE A 60 19.18 -4.78 7.57
C PHE A 60 18.49 -4.05 8.72
N ALA A 61 17.47 -3.28 8.39
CA ALA A 61 16.60 -2.65 9.36
C ALA A 61 15.35 -3.51 9.57
N VAL A 62 14.85 -3.54 10.80
CA VAL A 62 13.59 -4.19 11.18
C VAL A 62 12.67 -3.13 11.74
N ILE A 63 11.44 -3.11 11.24
CA ILE A 63 10.32 -2.31 11.76
C ILE A 63 9.10 -3.22 11.93
N SER A 64 8.17 -2.84 12.76
CA SER A 64 6.97 -3.63 13.05
C SER A 64 5.82 -2.75 13.53
N ASP A 65 4.61 -3.29 13.55
CA ASP A 65 3.45 -2.73 14.24
C ASP A 65 3.17 -1.26 13.86
N SER A 66 3.22 -0.97 12.57
CA SER A 66 3.00 0.40 12.10
C SER A 66 1.53 0.82 12.15
N HIS A 67 0.61 -0.14 12.05
CA HIS A 67 -0.83 0.11 12.16
C HIS A 67 -1.28 1.40 11.43
N GLN A 68 -2.02 2.27 12.10
CA GLN A 68 -2.46 3.58 11.59
C GLN A 68 -1.43 4.71 11.78
N TRP A 69 -0.24 4.43 12.35
CA TRP A 69 0.81 5.43 12.60
C TRP A 69 1.61 5.75 11.33
N TYR A 70 0.90 6.13 10.26
CA TYR A 70 1.49 6.33 8.93
C TYR A 70 2.53 7.44 8.88
N ASP A 71 2.40 8.49 9.71
CA ASP A 71 3.38 9.57 9.78
C ASP A 71 4.66 9.12 10.47
N ASP A 72 4.56 8.25 11.48
CA ASP A 72 5.72 7.68 12.15
C ASP A 72 6.40 6.63 11.27
N LEU A 73 5.64 5.81 10.54
CA LEU A 73 6.18 4.94 9.50
C LEU A 73 6.93 5.77 8.43
N GLN A 74 6.39 6.92 8.01
CA GLN A 74 7.07 7.80 7.05
C GLN A 74 8.38 8.36 7.63
N LYS A 75 8.40 8.75 8.92
CA LYS A 75 9.64 9.18 9.60
C LYS A 75 10.67 8.06 9.65
N ALA A 76 10.25 6.83 10.01
CA ALA A 76 11.11 5.65 10.00
C ALA A 76 11.69 5.38 8.61
N VAL A 77 10.86 5.42 7.55
CA VAL A 77 11.32 5.30 6.17
C VAL A 77 12.35 6.37 5.80
N ASN A 78 12.14 7.62 6.23
CA ASN A 78 13.09 8.71 5.96
C ASN A 78 14.41 8.51 6.71
N ASP A 79 14.37 8.07 7.97
CA ASP A 79 15.60 7.77 8.76
C ASP A 79 16.38 6.61 8.15
N ILE A 80 15.69 5.53 7.76
CA ILE A 80 16.31 4.39 7.07
C ILE A 80 16.96 4.84 5.75
N ASN A 81 16.26 5.65 4.96
CA ASN A 81 16.77 6.19 3.71
C ASN A 81 18.01 7.09 3.90
N SER A 82 18.12 7.78 5.03
CA SER A 82 19.32 8.59 5.37
C SER A 82 20.56 7.73 5.58
N ARG A 83 20.38 6.44 5.87
CA ARG A 83 21.42 5.42 6.13
C ARG A 83 21.54 4.40 4.97
N GLN A 84 21.10 4.76 3.78
CA GLN A 84 21.01 3.84 2.61
C GLN A 84 22.33 3.11 2.30
N ASP A 85 23.49 3.75 2.55
CA ASP A 85 24.81 3.14 2.30
C ASP A 85 25.21 2.08 3.34
N SER A 86 24.45 1.98 4.44
CA SER A 86 24.71 1.07 5.56
C SER A 86 23.63 0.00 5.75
N ILE A 87 22.53 0.04 4.96
CA ILE A 87 21.41 -0.88 5.08
C ILE A 87 21.16 -1.53 3.73
N ASP A 88 21.19 -2.85 3.69
CA ASP A 88 21.01 -3.64 2.47
C ASP A 88 19.54 -3.84 2.11
N PHE A 89 18.72 -4.04 3.11
CA PHE A 89 17.27 -4.21 2.95
C PHE A 89 16.52 -3.94 4.26
N VAL A 90 15.19 -3.93 4.17
CA VAL A 90 14.30 -3.70 5.32
C VAL A 90 13.32 -4.86 5.46
N ILE A 91 13.01 -5.25 6.70
CA ILE A 91 11.93 -6.18 7.03
C ILE A 91 10.89 -5.42 7.86
N HIS A 92 9.63 -5.47 7.43
CA HIS A 92 8.49 -5.08 8.26
C HIS A 92 7.83 -6.36 8.80
N CYS A 93 7.82 -6.54 10.11
CA CYS A 93 7.42 -7.78 10.78
C CYS A 93 5.90 -7.94 10.96
N GLY A 94 5.10 -7.24 10.17
CA GLY A 94 3.63 -7.37 10.20
C GLY A 94 2.93 -6.31 11.03
N ASP A 95 1.62 -6.49 11.18
CA ASP A 95 0.69 -5.53 11.75
C ASP A 95 0.80 -4.14 11.09
N ILE A 96 0.66 -4.18 9.76
CA ILE A 96 0.70 -2.99 8.89
C ILE A 96 -0.64 -2.27 8.85
N SER A 97 -1.68 -2.89 9.39
CA SER A 97 -3.06 -2.38 9.46
C SER A 97 -3.67 -2.64 10.83
N ASP A 98 -4.68 -1.85 11.23
CA ASP A 98 -5.44 -2.10 12.46
C ASP A 98 -6.53 -3.15 12.25
N PHE A 99 -7.18 -3.12 11.09
CA PHE A 99 -8.39 -3.89 10.80
C PHE A 99 -8.31 -4.74 9.53
N GLY A 100 -7.15 -4.85 8.89
CA GLY A 100 -7.00 -5.57 7.62
C GLY A 100 -7.69 -4.87 6.44
N ALA A 101 -7.96 -3.56 6.55
CA ALA A 101 -8.68 -2.84 5.52
C ALA A 101 -7.78 -2.50 4.32
N THR A 102 -8.38 -2.52 3.13
CA THR A 102 -7.69 -2.25 1.86
C THR A 102 -6.96 -0.90 1.86
N ARG A 103 -7.58 0.13 2.43
CA ARG A 103 -7.01 1.47 2.50
C ARG A 103 -5.77 1.50 3.39
N GLU A 104 -5.81 0.83 4.53
CA GLU A 104 -4.69 0.75 5.48
C GLU A 104 -3.48 0.12 4.82
N MET A 105 -3.65 -1.05 4.20
CA MET A 105 -2.56 -1.75 3.51
C MET A 105 -2.02 -0.96 2.31
N LYS A 106 -2.87 -0.23 1.58
CA LYS A 106 -2.44 0.68 0.51
C LYS A 106 -1.59 1.82 1.05
N TRP A 107 -1.96 2.43 2.16
CA TRP A 107 -1.20 3.52 2.77
C TRP A 107 0.17 3.06 3.27
N THR A 108 0.26 1.87 3.87
CA THR A 108 1.54 1.27 4.25
C THR A 108 2.38 0.96 3.01
N ARG A 109 1.79 0.32 1.99
CA ARG A 109 2.47 0.07 0.71
C ARG A 109 3.09 1.35 0.13
N GLU A 110 2.34 2.43 0.07
CA GLU A 110 2.80 3.71 -0.47
C GLU A 110 4.02 4.26 0.27
N ARG A 111 4.13 4.02 1.57
CA ARG A 111 5.28 4.43 2.38
C ARG A 111 6.46 3.50 2.19
N MET A 112 6.22 2.19 2.20
CA MET A 112 7.27 1.20 1.96
C MET A 112 7.89 1.32 0.57
N LEU A 113 7.12 1.70 -0.45
CA LEU A 113 7.63 1.97 -1.80
C LEU A 113 8.57 3.18 -1.88
N LYS A 114 8.64 4.04 -0.86
CA LYS A 114 9.61 5.15 -0.78
C LYS A 114 10.97 4.74 -0.23
N LEU A 115 11.12 3.51 0.25
CA LEU A 115 12.43 2.99 0.62
C LEU A 115 13.36 2.93 -0.60
N LYS A 116 14.60 3.35 -0.41
CA LYS A 116 15.64 3.34 -1.45
C LYS A 116 16.30 1.97 -1.63
N MET A 117 16.11 1.08 -0.68
CA MET A 117 16.55 -0.31 -0.70
C MET A 117 15.34 -1.25 -0.74
N PRO A 118 15.50 -2.51 -1.15
CA PRO A 118 14.41 -3.46 -1.18
C PRO A 118 13.87 -3.77 0.22
N SER A 119 12.57 -4.09 0.32
CA SER A 119 11.93 -4.42 1.59
C SER A 119 10.99 -5.60 1.47
N VAL A 120 10.89 -6.39 2.52
CA VAL A 120 9.90 -7.47 2.67
C VAL A 120 8.93 -7.10 3.79
N VAL A 121 7.67 -7.37 3.58
CA VAL A 121 6.61 -7.17 4.56
C VAL A 121 6.04 -8.52 4.93
N LEU A 122 6.02 -8.85 6.23
CA LEU A 122 5.40 -10.05 6.76
C LEU A 122 3.94 -9.78 7.11
N LEU A 123 3.16 -10.83 7.19
CA LEU A 123 1.76 -10.78 7.59
C LEU A 123 1.69 -10.82 9.13
N GLY A 124 1.00 -9.86 9.72
CA GLY A 124 0.68 -9.83 11.15
C GLY A 124 -0.75 -10.32 11.45
N ASN A 125 -1.08 -10.46 12.72
CA ASN A 125 -2.41 -10.94 13.11
C ASN A 125 -3.53 -9.90 12.84
N HIS A 126 -3.26 -8.61 12.96
CA HIS A 126 -4.20 -7.56 12.58
C HIS A 126 -4.47 -7.52 11.08
N ASP A 127 -3.47 -7.87 10.29
CA ASP A 127 -3.57 -7.91 8.84
C ASP A 127 -4.47 -9.06 8.35
N CYS A 128 -4.71 -10.08 9.19
CA CYS A 128 -5.58 -11.20 8.88
C CYS A 128 -7.06 -10.93 9.14
N LEU A 129 -7.42 -9.79 9.73
CA LEU A 129 -8.81 -9.48 10.04
C LEU A 129 -9.67 -9.36 8.78
N ALA A 130 -10.91 -9.81 8.85
CA ALA A 130 -11.88 -9.81 7.75
C ALA A 130 -11.32 -10.48 6.47
N THR A 131 -11.11 -9.71 5.39
CA THR A 131 -10.50 -10.18 4.14
C THR A 131 -9.05 -9.72 3.99
N GLY A 132 -8.44 -9.27 5.07
CA GLY A 132 -7.14 -8.62 5.06
C GLY A 132 -6.01 -9.51 4.54
N GLU A 133 -5.97 -10.79 4.94
CA GLU A 133 -5.00 -11.75 4.41
C GLU A 133 -5.03 -11.82 2.87
N ARG A 134 -6.22 -11.83 2.26
CA ARG A 134 -6.37 -11.85 0.80
C ARG A 134 -5.90 -10.55 0.15
N ILE A 135 -6.11 -9.42 0.83
CA ILE A 135 -5.65 -8.10 0.37
C ILE A 135 -4.13 -8.04 0.48
N PHE A 136 -3.58 -8.49 1.61
CA PHE A 136 -2.14 -8.57 1.86
C PHE A 136 -1.44 -9.41 0.78
N THR A 137 -1.90 -10.65 0.58
CA THR A 137 -1.37 -11.56 -0.45
C THR A 137 -1.41 -10.92 -1.84
N LYS A 138 -2.46 -10.16 -2.15
CA LYS A 138 -2.54 -9.45 -3.43
C LYS A 138 -1.48 -8.35 -3.56
N ILE A 139 -1.20 -7.61 -2.50
CA ILE A 139 -0.25 -6.48 -2.50
C ILE A 139 1.18 -6.97 -2.37
N PHE A 140 1.45 -7.77 -1.35
CA PHE A 140 2.81 -8.14 -0.97
C PHE A 140 3.23 -9.50 -1.50
N GLY A 141 2.31 -10.42 -1.73
CA GLY A 141 2.57 -11.81 -2.12
C GLY A 141 2.45 -12.76 -0.94
N GLU A 142 2.73 -14.03 -1.20
CA GLU A 142 2.83 -15.10 -0.19
C GLU A 142 4.18 -15.04 0.51
#